data_3564bb6e0e66cfd6bc2683ddfc035a9f
#
_entry.id   3564bb6e0e66cfd6bc2683ddfc035a9f
#
_cell.length_a   1.000
_cell.length_b   1.000
_cell.length_c   1.000
_cell.angle_alpha   90.00
_cell.angle_beta   90.00
_cell.angle_gamma   90.00
#
_symmetry.space_group_name_H-M   'P 1'
#
loop_
_entity.id
_entity.type
_entity.pdbx_description
1 polymer ?
#
loop_
_entity_poly.entity_id
_entity_poly.type
_entity_poly.pdbx_seq_one_letter_code
_entity_poly.pdbx_strand_id
1 'polypeptide(L)'
;MKKLKIALLSYRSDPFSGGQGIYVKNVSEALLNSGHDVTIFSGKPLPLVDEKIKVVEVHTPGYFETFNSLERFKIFQAQEKTRLNVWDFIETFTGTFTEPIFFGDRLLQNTEFAKTADSFDVFHDNQSISNYPDSITKKLVTTLHHPIHVDRDIDLENENSFLNKLSIKRWYSFLNFQKKNLKKVKRVISPSKSSKKDICRYFDYPEDQISVIWNGIDLDDCKFHQRSAFNSEFVTIISSDVPMKNLKNILKALYLLKNDGLSARLTIIGDLREVNKKLIEDLGLSDLVSFKPKLPRNELIEILNASDIGIAASSYEGFGFPLVEMIATGLPVIVSDKASFPELAGDAGLIFSSDDANDLKEKMKELIKNHALREELANNSKIRRDAFFGWDEYAKKLEDLFEEIISGNV
;
A
#
# COMPACT_ATOMS: atom_id res chain seq x y z
N MET A 1 7.53 28.76 4.05
CA MET A 1 6.24 28.63 3.31
C MET A 1 5.10 29.29 4.08
N LYS A 2 4.05 29.80 3.42
CA LYS A 2 2.85 30.30 4.10
C LYS A 2 2.11 29.11 4.74
N LYS A 3 1.59 29.29 5.97
CA LYS A 3 0.74 28.29 6.60
C LYS A 3 -0.51 28.03 5.76
N LEU A 4 -0.72 26.77 5.34
CA LEU A 4 -1.90 26.34 4.59
C LEU A 4 -2.92 25.67 5.50
N LYS A 5 -4.19 25.75 5.10
CA LYS A 5 -5.28 24.93 5.61
C LYS A 5 -5.53 23.78 4.65
N ILE A 6 -5.28 22.56 5.07
CA ILE A 6 -5.30 21.36 4.25
C ILE A 6 -6.44 20.44 4.70
N ALA A 7 -7.32 20.05 3.78
CA ALA A 7 -8.29 19.00 4.03
C ALA A 7 -7.79 17.67 3.43
N LEU A 8 -7.52 16.68 4.28
CA LEU A 8 -7.16 15.34 3.85
C LEU A 8 -8.45 14.49 3.78
N LEU A 9 -8.73 13.92 2.62
CA LEU A 9 -9.94 13.17 2.32
C LEU A 9 -9.61 11.68 2.17
N SER A 10 -10.32 10.80 2.90
CA SER A 10 -10.10 9.36 2.81
C SER A 10 -11.40 8.60 3.07
N TYR A 11 -11.81 7.73 2.16
CA TYR A 11 -13.01 6.94 2.39
C TYR A 11 -12.85 5.92 3.52
N ARG A 12 -11.58 5.58 3.86
CA ARG A 12 -11.21 4.65 4.94
C ARG A 12 -9.77 4.91 5.37
N SER A 13 -9.49 4.86 6.67
CA SER A 13 -8.15 5.13 7.21
C SER A 13 -7.79 4.16 8.34
N ASP A 14 -7.89 2.84 8.07
CA ASP A 14 -7.59 1.81 9.08
C ASP A 14 -6.14 1.94 9.57
N PRO A 15 -5.92 2.24 10.86
CA PRO A 15 -4.57 2.43 11.39
C PRO A 15 -3.77 1.14 11.51
N PHE A 16 -4.43 -0.02 11.42
CA PHE A 16 -3.83 -1.33 11.67
C PHE A 16 -3.73 -2.21 10.43
N SER A 17 -4.43 -1.86 9.35
CA SER A 17 -4.53 -2.69 8.15
C SER A 17 -4.29 -1.86 6.89
N GLY A 18 -3.39 -2.35 6.04
CA GLY A 18 -3.09 -1.74 4.75
C GLY A 18 -2.23 -0.48 4.82
N GLY A 19 -1.66 -0.09 3.67
CA GLY A 19 -0.78 1.07 3.56
C GLY A 19 -1.52 2.42 3.63
N GLN A 20 -2.81 2.47 3.31
CA GLN A 20 -3.57 3.73 3.21
C GLN A 20 -3.73 4.44 4.56
N GLY A 21 -4.06 3.71 5.64
CA GLY A 21 -4.20 4.30 6.97
C GLY A 21 -2.87 4.76 7.54
N ILE A 22 -1.79 4.01 7.32
CA ILE A 22 -0.42 4.38 7.68
C ILE A 22 0.00 5.66 6.93
N TYR A 23 -0.33 5.74 5.64
CA TYR A 23 -0.07 6.94 4.83
C TYR A 23 -0.81 8.17 5.37
N VAL A 24 -2.13 8.06 5.64
CA VAL A 24 -2.95 9.16 6.18
C VAL A 24 -2.35 9.69 7.48
N LYS A 25 -1.98 8.78 8.41
CA LYS A 25 -1.34 9.16 9.67
C LYS A 25 -0.06 9.94 9.41
N ASN A 26 0.89 9.33 8.75
CA ASN A 26 2.23 9.91 8.63
C ASN A 26 2.25 11.20 7.82
N VAL A 27 1.45 11.28 6.75
CA VAL A 27 1.39 12.51 5.95
C VAL A 27 0.72 13.65 6.69
N SER A 28 -0.33 13.36 7.47
CA SER A 28 -1.01 14.40 8.24
C SER A 28 -0.15 14.93 9.38
N GLU A 29 0.57 14.06 10.08
CA GLU A 29 1.50 14.43 11.14
C GLU A 29 2.71 15.23 10.58
N ALA A 30 3.27 14.82 9.44
CA ALA A 30 4.36 15.54 8.79
C ALA A 30 3.94 16.94 8.31
N LEU A 31 2.75 17.09 7.73
CA LEU A 31 2.21 18.39 7.34
C LEU A 31 1.91 19.28 8.56
N LEU A 32 1.42 18.70 9.66
CA LEU A 32 1.27 19.41 10.94
C LEU A 32 2.63 19.91 11.45
N ASN A 33 3.65 19.06 11.45
CA ASN A 33 5.02 19.40 11.88
C ASN A 33 5.65 20.48 10.99
N SER A 34 5.31 20.52 9.69
CA SER A 34 5.67 21.62 8.78
C SER A 34 4.93 22.94 9.07
N GLY A 35 4.01 22.95 10.05
CA GLY A 35 3.32 24.15 10.51
C GLY A 35 1.97 24.42 9.83
N HIS A 36 1.46 23.48 9.04
CA HIS A 36 0.14 23.60 8.41
C HIS A 36 -1.01 23.27 9.35
N ASP A 37 -2.22 23.68 8.96
CA ASP A 37 -3.47 23.36 9.65
C ASP A 37 -4.14 22.20 8.89
N VAL A 38 -4.12 21.00 9.48
CA VAL A 38 -4.60 19.78 8.83
C VAL A 38 -5.90 19.33 9.46
N THR A 39 -6.92 19.11 8.63
CA THR A 39 -8.17 18.46 9.03
C THR A 39 -8.37 17.21 8.18
N ILE A 40 -8.63 16.08 8.82
CA ILE A 40 -8.92 14.82 8.14
C ILE A 40 -10.43 14.59 8.12
N PHE A 41 -10.97 14.36 6.93
CA PHE A 41 -12.33 13.86 6.72
C PHE A 41 -12.26 12.40 6.30
N SER A 42 -12.67 11.49 7.17
CA SER A 42 -12.51 10.05 6.93
C SER A 42 -13.79 9.26 7.20
N GLY A 43 -14.05 8.27 6.35
CA GLY A 43 -14.92 7.16 6.70
C GLY A 43 -14.27 6.22 7.72
N LYS A 44 -15.07 5.33 8.32
CA LYS A 44 -14.55 4.31 9.27
C LYS A 44 -13.82 3.18 8.52
N PRO A 45 -12.79 2.57 9.18
CA PRO A 45 -12.17 2.94 10.45
C PRO A 45 -11.43 4.28 10.39
N LEU A 46 -11.48 5.04 11.48
CA LEU A 46 -10.81 6.35 11.57
C LEU A 46 -9.31 6.19 11.82
N PRO A 47 -8.47 7.14 11.38
CA PRO A 47 -7.05 7.11 11.65
C PRO A 47 -6.73 7.41 13.12
N LEU A 48 -5.61 6.87 13.62
CA LEU A 48 -5.01 7.25 14.89
C LEU A 48 -3.87 8.24 14.62
N VAL A 49 -4.08 9.50 14.93
CA VAL A 49 -3.16 10.62 14.64
C VAL A 49 -2.94 11.47 15.88
N ASP A 50 -1.97 12.43 15.82
CA ASP A 50 -1.75 13.44 16.86
C ASP A 50 -3.06 14.17 17.19
N GLU A 51 -3.32 14.40 18.47
CA GLU A 51 -4.53 15.07 19.00
C GLU A 51 -4.75 16.49 18.46
N LYS A 52 -3.70 17.13 17.96
CA LYS A 52 -3.76 18.47 17.33
C LYS A 52 -4.39 18.43 15.94
N ILE A 53 -4.48 17.23 15.32
CA ILE A 53 -5.10 17.05 14.01
C ILE A 53 -6.60 16.80 14.22
N LYS A 54 -7.41 17.66 13.66
CA LYS A 54 -8.86 17.49 13.70
C LYS A 54 -9.28 16.34 12.78
N VAL A 55 -9.92 15.31 13.35
CA VAL A 55 -10.52 14.20 12.57
C VAL A 55 -12.04 14.36 12.60
N VAL A 56 -12.63 14.42 11.41
CA VAL A 56 -14.08 14.53 11.22
C VAL A 56 -14.57 13.23 10.55
N GLU A 57 -15.45 12.51 11.23
CA GLU A 57 -16.07 11.31 10.67
C GLU A 57 -17.02 11.68 9.53
N VAL A 58 -16.81 11.10 8.37
CA VAL A 58 -17.77 11.07 7.27
C VAL A 58 -18.58 9.79 7.40
N HIS A 59 -19.85 9.92 7.71
CA HIS A 59 -20.70 8.78 8.00
C HIS A 59 -20.69 7.75 6.86
N THR A 60 -20.37 6.50 7.18
CA THR A 60 -20.48 5.35 6.30
C THR A 60 -21.42 4.32 6.95
N PRO A 61 -22.30 3.64 6.19
CA PRO A 61 -23.26 2.70 6.77
C PRO A 61 -22.62 1.47 7.43
N GLY A 62 -21.36 1.15 7.12
CA GLY A 62 -20.68 -0.03 7.66
C GLY A 62 -21.08 -1.35 6.97
N TYR A 63 -21.60 -1.30 5.75
CA TYR A 63 -22.00 -2.51 5.00
C TYR A 63 -20.87 -3.51 4.76
N PHE A 64 -19.61 -3.03 4.75
CA PHE A 64 -18.43 -3.85 4.48
C PHE A 64 -17.72 -4.34 5.74
N GLU A 65 -18.30 -4.10 6.93
CA GLU A 65 -17.91 -4.73 8.19
C GLU A 65 -18.42 -6.18 8.28
N THR A 66 -19.40 -6.54 7.45
CA THR A 66 -19.96 -7.89 7.35
C THR A 66 -20.23 -8.30 5.91
N PHE A 67 -20.13 -9.61 5.63
CA PHE A 67 -20.57 -10.20 4.35
C PHE A 67 -21.93 -10.92 4.46
N ASN A 68 -22.56 -10.88 5.65
CA ASN A 68 -23.87 -11.46 5.85
C ASN A 68 -24.99 -10.54 5.32
N SER A 69 -25.75 -11.03 4.33
CA SER A 69 -26.80 -10.25 3.69
C SER A 69 -27.94 -9.83 4.67
N LEU A 70 -28.24 -10.65 5.68
CA LEU A 70 -29.27 -10.31 6.68
C LEU A 70 -28.77 -9.19 7.61
N GLU A 71 -27.49 -9.21 7.97
CA GLU A 71 -26.89 -8.13 8.77
C GLU A 71 -26.84 -6.82 7.98
N ARG A 72 -26.43 -6.86 6.71
CA ARG A 72 -26.48 -5.69 5.81
C ARG A 72 -27.90 -5.12 5.70
N PHE A 73 -28.89 -5.98 5.61
CA PHE A 73 -30.29 -5.53 5.58
C PHE A 73 -30.71 -4.87 6.90
N LYS A 74 -30.31 -5.40 8.06
CA LYS A 74 -30.55 -4.78 9.37
C LYS A 74 -29.86 -3.41 9.48
N ILE A 75 -28.61 -3.31 9.02
CA ILE A 75 -27.89 -2.04 8.95
C ILE A 75 -28.68 -1.04 8.10
N PHE A 76 -29.14 -1.44 6.91
CA PHE A 76 -29.99 -0.59 6.08
C PHE A 76 -31.30 -0.17 6.76
N GLN A 77 -31.98 -1.09 7.47
CA GLN A 77 -33.21 -0.77 8.19
C GLN A 77 -33.01 0.32 9.27
N ALA A 78 -31.84 0.33 9.91
CA ALA A 78 -31.50 1.32 10.91
C ALA A 78 -31.10 2.69 10.34
N GLN A 79 -30.80 2.79 9.02
CA GLN A 79 -30.48 4.05 8.37
C GLN A 79 -31.72 4.86 8.02
N GLU A 80 -31.59 6.18 7.98
CA GLU A 80 -32.57 7.04 7.35
C GLU A 80 -32.72 6.69 5.86
N LYS A 81 -33.95 6.68 5.34
CA LYS A 81 -34.27 6.28 3.96
C LYS A 81 -34.09 7.43 2.96
N THR A 82 -32.93 8.10 3.02
CA THR A 82 -32.55 9.10 2.01
C THR A 82 -32.30 8.42 0.66
N ARG A 83 -32.38 9.20 -0.43
CA ARG A 83 -32.04 8.69 -1.78
C ARG A 83 -30.63 8.09 -1.82
N LEU A 84 -29.67 8.72 -1.14
CA LEU A 84 -28.28 8.25 -1.06
C LEU A 84 -28.19 6.89 -0.38
N ASN A 85 -28.81 6.74 0.81
CA ASN A 85 -28.75 5.49 1.57
C ASN A 85 -29.47 4.32 0.86
N VAL A 86 -30.57 4.61 0.18
CA VAL A 86 -31.29 3.60 -0.63
C VAL A 86 -30.43 3.16 -1.81
N TRP A 87 -29.81 4.10 -2.52
CA TRP A 87 -28.96 3.79 -3.67
C TRP A 87 -27.70 3.00 -3.25
N ASP A 88 -27.02 3.44 -2.21
CA ASP A 88 -25.85 2.76 -1.64
C ASP A 88 -26.20 1.31 -1.25
N PHE A 89 -27.35 1.10 -0.58
CA PHE A 89 -27.79 -0.25 -0.23
C PHE A 89 -28.06 -1.11 -1.47
N ILE A 90 -28.73 -0.61 -2.50
CA ILE A 90 -29.02 -1.36 -3.74
C ILE A 90 -27.70 -1.78 -4.41
N GLU A 91 -26.75 -0.85 -4.57
CA GLU A 91 -25.45 -1.12 -5.16
C GLU A 91 -24.65 -2.16 -4.33
N THR A 92 -24.64 -2.01 -3.01
CA THR A 92 -23.99 -2.96 -2.09
C THR A 92 -24.67 -4.34 -2.15
N PHE A 93 -26.01 -4.39 -2.13
CA PHE A 93 -26.75 -5.64 -2.16
C PHE A 93 -26.55 -6.40 -3.48
N THR A 94 -26.36 -5.68 -4.57
CA THR A 94 -26.03 -6.27 -5.87
C THR A 94 -24.54 -6.60 -6.04
N GLY A 95 -23.72 -6.38 -5.01
CA GLY A 95 -22.33 -6.86 -4.91
C GLY A 95 -21.25 -5.85 -5.29
N THR A 96 -21.58 -4.55 -5.40
CA THR A 96 -20.57 -3.50 -5.65
C THR A 96 -19.91 -3.06 -4.35
N PHE A 97 -18.61 -2.78 -4.38
CA PHE A 97 -17.92 -2.06 -3.32
C PHE A 97 -18.18 -0.57 -3.44
N THR A 98 -19.00 -0.02 -2.54
CA THR A 98 -19.60 1.30 -2.70
C THR A 98 -18.94 2.43 -1.94
N GLU A 99 -18.08 2.15 -0.96
CA GLU A 99 -17.48 3.18 -0.12
C GLU A 99 -16.80 4.31 -0.92
N PRO A 100 -15.94 4.03 -1.92
CA PRO A 100 -15.34 5.10 -2.72
C PRO A 100 -16.37 5.87 -3.58
N ILE A 101 -17.45 5.19 -3.99
CA ILE A 101 -18.49 5.81 -4.83
C ILE A 101 -19.20 6.92 -4.07
N PHE A 102 -19.70 6.59 -2.87
CA PHE A 102 -20.58 7.47 -2.11
C PHE A 102 -19.87 8.38 -1.10
N PHE A 103 -18.56 8.21 -0.93
CA PHE A 103 -17.79 9.02 0.01
C PHE A 103 -17.91 10.53 -0.26
N GLY A 104 -17.77 10.96 -1.51
CA GLY A 104 -17.88 12.38 -1.88
C GLY A 104 -19.28 12.95 -1.60
N ASP A 105 -20.32 12.21 -1.93
CA ASP A 105 -21.69 12.66 -1.67
C ASP A 105 -21.98 12.76 -0.16
N ARG A 106 -21.45 11.84 0.64
CA ARG A 106 -21.54 11.85 2.10
C ARG A 106 -20.71 12.98 2.73
N LEU A 107 -19.52 13.24 2.18
CA LEU A 107 -18.68 14.36 2.58
C LEU A 107 -19.41 15.70 2.40
N LEU A 108 -20.07 15.89 1.25
CA LEU A 108 -20.82 17.12 0.95
C LEU A 108 -22.05 17.30 1.86
N GLN A 109 -22.62 16.22 2.40
CA GLN A 109 -23.70 16.26 3.38
C GLN A 109 -23.22 16.43 4.82
N ASN A 110 -21.91 16.28 5.06
CA ASN A 110 -21.33 16.47 6.39
C ASN A 110 -21.38 17.95 6.81
N THR A 111 -22.02 18.24 7.94
CA THR A 111 -22.29 19.62 8.40
C THR A 111 -21.01 20.40 8.70
N GLU A 112 -19.98 19.73 9.20
CA GLU A 112 -18.69 20.37 9.49
C GLU A 112 -17.94 20.69 8.20
N PHE A 113 -17.94 19.76 7.25
CA PHE A 113 -17.36 19.99 5.93
C PHE A 113 -18.05 21.15 5.20
N ALA A 114 -19.39 21.16 5.17
CA ALA A 114 -20.16 22.21 4.51
C ALA A 114 -19.88 23.62 5.08
N LYS A 115 -19.58 23.72 6.39
CA LYS A 115 -19.23 24.99 7.03
C LYS A 115 -17.80 25.44 6.77
N THR A 116 -16.88 24.52 6.48
CA THR A 116 -15.44 24.79 6.44
C THR A 116 -14.80 24.64 5.06
N ALA A 117 -15.50 24.03 4.08
CA ALA A 117 -14.96 23.70 2.77
C ALA A 117 -14.28 24.88 2.06
N ASP A 118 -14.89 26.05 2.07
CA ASP A 118 -14.36 27.24 1.39
C ASP A 118 -13.10 27.81 2.08
N SER A 119 -12.85 27.43 3.34
CA SER A 119 -11.69 27.88 4.11
C SER A 119 -10.41 27.11 3.81
N PHE A 120 -10.49 25.94 3.15
CA PHE A 120 -9.31 25.17 2.80
C PHE A 120 -8.62 25.72 1.57
N ASP A 121 -7.29 25.81 1.66
CA ASP A 121 -6.42 26.23 0.55
C ASP A 121 -6.27 25.09 -0.46
N VAL A 122 -6.20 23.82 0.01
CA VAL A 122 -6.01 22.63 -0.81
C VAL A 122 -6.74 21.41 -0.21
N PHE A 123 -7.17 20.52 -1.08
CA PHE A 123 -7.70 19.20 -0.74
C PHE A 123 -6.72 18.11 -1.18
N HIS A 124 -6.43 17.17 -0.29
CA HIS A 124 -5.59 16.02 -0.59
C HIS A 124 -6.40 14.74 -0.44
N ASP A 125 -6.73 14.08 -1.54
CA ASP A 125 -7.50 12.84 -1.56
C ASP A 125 -6.60 11.61 -1.50
N ASN A 126 -6.88 10.74 -0.54
CA ASN A 126 -6.18 9.47 -0.36
C ASN A 126 -6.92 8.35 -1.11
N GLN A 127 -6.74 8.29 -2.43
CA GLN A 127 -7.26 7.24 -3.33
C GLN A 127 -8.79 7.04 -3.28
N SER A 128 -9.57 7.97 -2.73
CA SER A 128 -11.04 7.85 -2.77
C SER A 128 -11.55 8.03 -4.19
N ILE A 129 -11.02 9.03 -4.89
CA ILE A 129 -11.38 9.38 -6.30
C ILE A 129 -12.90 9.45 -6.44
N SER A 130 -13.54 10.04 -5.45
CA SER A 130 -14.99 10.14 -5.37
C SER A 130 -15.52 11.27 -6.24
N ASN A 131 -16.84 11.44 -6.29
CA ASN A 131 -17.44 12.51 -7.07
C ASN A 131 -17.38 13.84 -6.28
N TYR A 132 -16.42 14.68 -6.62
CA TYR A 132 -16.29 16.00 -6.03
C TYR A 132 -16.75 17.10 -7.00
N PRO A 133 -17.36 18.20 -6.49
CA PRO A 133 -17.71 19.37 -7.32
C PRO A 133 -16.47 20.14 -7.74
N ASP A 134 -16.62 21.00 -8.74
CA ASP A 134 -15.51 21.81 -9.29
C ASP A 134 -14.83 22.71 -8.25
N SER A 135 -15.58 23.18 -7.24
CA SER A 135 -15.01 23.97 -6.14
C SER A 135 -13.92 23.20 -5.35
N ILE A 136 -14.03 21.87 -5.29
CA ILE A 136 -13.04 20.99 -4.66
C ILE A 136 -12.00 20.55 -5.69
N THR A 137 -12.42 20.04 -6.88
CA THR A 137 -11.49 19.46 -7.86
C THR A 137 -10.46 20.46 -8.39
N LYS A 138 -10.76 21.74 -8.41
CA LYS A 138 -9.81 22.80 -8.77
C LYS A 138 -8.62 22.94 -7.81
N LYS A 139 -8.79 22.51 -6.56
CA LYS A 139 -7.79 22.56 -5.49
C LYS A 139 -7.38 21.16 -5.02
N LEU A 140 -7.67 20.12 -5.81
CA LEU A 140 -7.53 18.72 -5.42
C LEU A 140 -6.24 18.12 -5.96
N VAL A 141 -5.48 17.51 -5.06
CA VAL A 141 -4.41 16.55 -5.37
C VAL A 141 -4.86 15.18 -4.90
N THR A 142 -4.68 14.16 -5.72
CA THR A 142 -5.02 12.78 -5.34
C THR A 142 -3.77 11.92 -5.30
N THR A 143 -3.49 11.28 -4.14
CA THR A 143 -2.51 10.20 -4.08
C THR A 143 -3.17 8.89 -4.48
N LEU A 144 -2.65 8.24 -5.51
CA LEU A 144 -3.10 6.96 -6.00
C LEU A 144 -1.99 5.93 -5.77
N HIS A 145 -2.14 5.14 -4.70
CA HIS A 145 -1.11 4.21 -4.25
C HIS A 145 -0.85 3.10 -5.26
N HIS A 146 -1.91 2.57 -5.84
CA HIS A 146 -1.88 1.66 -6.98
C HIS A 146 -3.28 1.60 -7.63
N PRO A 147 -3.37 1.35 -8.94
CA PRO A 147 -4.64 1.09 -9.58
C PRO A 147 -5.24 -0.25 -9.11
N ILE A 148 -6.36 -0.21 -8.39
CA ILE A 148 -7.07 -1.42 -7.93
C ILE A 148 -7.56 -2.31 -9.11
N HIS A 149 -7.46 -1.80 -10.33
CA HIS A 149 -7.65 -2.59 -11.55
C HIS A 149 -6.71 -3.80 -11.63
N VAL A 150 -5.49 -3.69 -11.08
CA VAL A 150 -4.51 -4.79 -11.04
C VAL A 150 -5.04 -5.90 -10.13
N ASP A 151 -5.58 -5.55 -8.95
CA ASP A 151 -6.17 -6.52 -8.03
C ASP A 151 -7.32 -7.27 -8.71
N ARG A 152 -8.22 -6.53 -9.40
CA ARG A 152 -9.31 -7.13 -10.18
C ARG A 152 -8.79 -8.11 -11.24
N ASP A 153 -7.77 -7.73 -11.97
CA ASP A 153 -7.25 -8.56 -13.06
C ASP A 153 -6.61 -9.84 -12.50
N ILE A 154 -5.86 -9.74 -11.38
CA ILE A 154 -5.31 -10.90 -10.66
C ILE A 154 -6.44 -11.81 -10.13
N ASP A 155 -7.50 -11.25 -9.54
CA ASP A 155 -8.63 -12.03 -9.05
C ASP A 155 -9.35 -12.76 -10.20
N LEU A 156 -9.51 -12.10 -11.35
CA LEU A 156 -10.14 -12.70 -12.53
C LEU A 156 -9.29 -13.80 -13.17
N GLU A 157 -7.96 -13.67 -13.15
CA GLU A 157 -7.03 -14.68 -13.67
C GLU A 157 -7.03 -15.94 -12.79
N ASN A 158 -7.11 -15.77 -11.47
CA ASN A 158 -7.10 -16.88 -10.51
C ASN A 158 -8.46 -17.58 -10.33
N GLU A 159 -9.55 -17.01 -10.88
CA GLU A 159 -10.89 -17.59 -10.74
C GLU A 159 -11.27 -18.39 -12.01
N ASN A 160 -11.80 -19.60 -11.83
CA ASN A 160 -12.23 -20.45 -12.93
C ASN A 160 -13.73 -20.42 -13.20
N SER A 161 -14.54 -20.13 -12.17
CA SER A 161 -16.00 -20.11 -12.28
C SER A 161 -16.49 -18.88 -13.03
N PHE A 162 -17.32 -19.06 -14.05
CA PHE A 162 -17.94 -17.95 -14.79
C PHE A 162 -18.80 -17.06 -13.89
N LEU A 163 -19.60 -17.65 -12.98
CA LEU A 163 -20.45 -16.91 -12.06
C LEU A 163 -19.63 -16.09 -11.07
N ASN A 164 -18.56 -16.66 -10.55
CA ASN A 164 -17.64 -15.93 -9.66
C ASN A 164 -16.94 -14.80 -10.41
N LYS A 165 -16.54 -14.98 -11.66
CA LYS A 165 -15.99 -13.90 -12.50
C LYS A 165 -16.98 -12.74 -12.68
N LEU A 166 -18.27 -13.01 -12.82
CA LEU A 166 -19.29 -11.96 -12.86
C LEU A 166 -19.40 -11.23 -11.52
N SER A 167 -19.34 -11.96 -10.41
CA SER A 167 -19.33 -11.38 -9.05
C SER A 167 -18.12 -10.49 -8.85
N ILE A 168 -16.91 -10.94 -9.23
CA ILE A 168 -15.68 -10.15 -9.18
C ILE A 168 -15.83 -8.86 -10.01
N LYS A 169 -16.29 -8.96 -11.26
CA LYS A 169 -16.53 -7.78 -12.10
C LYS A 169 -17.54 -6.82 -11.48
N ARG A 170 -18.57 -7.33 -10.82
CA ARG A 170 -19.55 -6.50 -10.12
C ARG A 170 -18.96 -5.81 -8.90
N TRP A 171 -18.17 -6.53 -8.10
CA TRP A 171 -17.46 -5.97 -6.96
C TRP A 171 -16.59 -4.77 -7.37
N TYR A 172 -15.81 -4.93 -8.43
CA TYR A 172 -14.90 -3.92 -8.94
C TYR A 172 -15.55 -2.89 -9.89
N SER A 173 -16.88 -2.85 -10.02
CA SER A 173 -17.56 -1.89 -10.91
C SER A 173 -17.35 -0.42 -10.53
N PHE A 174 -17.01 -0.14 -9.27
CA PHE A 174 -16.64 1.19 -8.80
C PHE A 174 -15.40 1.78 -9.53
N LEU A 175 -14.55 0.96 -10.12
CA LEU A 175 -13.39 1.40 -10.88
C LEU A 175 -13.77 2.24 -12.11
N ASN A 176 -14.89 1.93 -12.75
CA ASN A 176 -15.40 2.74 -13.85
C ASN A 176 -15.81 4.14 -13.39
N PHE A 177 -16.34 4.23 -12.18
CA PHE A 177 -16.69 5.49 -11.55
C PHE A 177 -15.43 6.30 -11.22
N GLN A 178 -14.44 5.67 -10.59
CA GLN A 178 -13.14 6.30 -10.31
C GLN A 178 -12.45 6.77 -11.59
N LYS A 179 -12.45 5.96 -12.66
CA LYS A 179 -11.88 6.33 -13.96
C LYS A 179 -12.52 7.62 -14.52
N LYS A 180 -13.83 7.77 -14.40
CA LYS A 180 -14.54 8.99 -14.82
C LYS A 180 -14.16 10.19 -13.97
N ASN A 181 -14.05 10.01 -12.64
CA ASN A 181 -13.80 11.11 -11.72
C ASN A 181 -12.33 11.57 -11.74
N LEU A 182 -11.38 10.65 -11.91
CA LEU A 182 -9.97 11.01 -11.98
C LEU A 182 -9.68 12.01 -13.10
N LYS A 183 -10.41 11.95 -14.21
CA LYS A 183 -10.29 12.91 -15.33
C LYS A 183 -10.61 14.37 -14.95
N LYS A 184 -11.24 14.61 -13.79
CA LYS A 184 -11.50 15.94 -13.25
C LYS A 184 -10.38 16.45 -12.33
N VAL A 185 -9.50 15.57 -11.87
CA VAL A 185 -8.36 15.90 -11.00
C VAL A 185 -7.22 16.40 -11.87
N LYS A 186 -6.55 17.45 -11.44
CA LYS A 186 -5.45 18.05 -12.22
C LYS A 186 -4.09 17.44 -11.91
N ARG A 187 -3.87 16.98 -10.69
CA ARG A 187 -2.62 16.38 -10.24
C ARG A 187 -2.84 15.09 -9.49
N VAL A 188 -2.11 14.07 -9.92
CA VAL A 188 -2.07 12.76 -9.26
C VAL A 188 -0.65 12.53 -8.74
N ILE A 189 -0.55 12.00 -7.54
CA ILE A 189 0.70 11.52 -6.96
C ILE A 189 0.72 10.00 -7.06
N SER A 190 1.81 9.46 -7.53
CA SER A 190 2.08 8.03 -7.58
C SER A 190 3.32 7.69 -6.76
N PRO A 191 3.32 6.62 -5.96
CA PRO A 191 4.46 6.26 -5.12
C PRO A 191 5.61 5.59 -5.88
N SER A 192 5.45 5.31 -7.18
CA SER A 192 6.51 4.71 -8.01
C SER A 192 6.29 4.98 -9.50
N LYS A 193 7.36 4.84 -10.28
CA LYS A 193 7.28 4.92 -11.76
C LYS A 193 6.44 3.79 -12.34
N SER A 194 6.47 2.61 -11.70
CA SER A 194 5.64 1.49 -12.11
C SER A 194 4.15 1.80 -11.92
N SER A 195 3.75 2.23 -10.72
CA SER A 195 2.35 2.64 -10.47
C SER A 195 1.91 3.79 -11.37
N LYS A 196 2.81 4.76 -11.68
CA LYS A 196 2.52 5.82 -12.66
C LYS A 196 2.15 5.24 -14.04
N LYS A 197 2.91 4.27 -14.56
CA LYS A 197 2.61 3.60 -15.84
C LYS A 197 1.25 2.92 -15.81
N ASP A 198 0.94 2.23 -14.71
CA ASP A 198 -0.34 1.55 -14.54
C ASP A 198 -1.50 2.54 -14.41
N ILE A 199 -1.31 3.66 -13.72
CA ILE A 199 -2.31 4.75 -13.67
C ILE A 199 -2.61 5.27 -15.08
N CYS A 200 -1.59 5.58 -15.88
CA CYS A 200 -1.79 6.00 -17.27
C CYS A 200 -2.60 4.96 -18.04
N ARG A 201 -2.24 3.69 -17.95
CA ARG A 201 -2.87 2.58 -18.68
C ARG A 201 -4.34 2.37 -18.29
N TYR A 202 -4.62 2.23 -16.99
CA TYR A 202 -5.96 1.85 -16.53
C TYR A 202 -6.95 3.00 -16.52
N PHE A 203 -6.48 4.19 -16.15
CA PHE A 203 -7.34 5.37 -16.05
C PHE A 203 -7.39 6.19 -17.35
N ASP A 204 -6.50 5.90 -18.31
CA ASP A 204 -6.34 6.73 -19.51
C ASP A 204 -6.07 8.20 -19.09
N TYR A 205 -5.09 8.34 -18.17
CA TYR A 205 -4.74 9.60 -17.54
C TYR A 205 -3.40 10.14 -18.06
N PRO A 206 -3.27 11.46 -18.30
CA PRO A 206 -2.06 12.06 -18.88
C PRO A 206 -0.83 11.85 -17.99
N GLU A 207 0.27 11.43 -18.59
CA GLU A 207 1.50 11.11 -17.85
C GLU A 207 2.15 12.34 -17.22
N ASP A 208 2.07 13.50 -17.86
CA ASP A 208 2.60 14.78 -17.39
C ASP A 208 1.85 15.35 -16.18
N GLN A 209 0.63 14.88 -15.92
CA GLN A 209 -0.15 15.24 -14.74
C GLN A 209 0.08 14.30 -13.54
N ILE A 210 1.02 13.34 -13.67
CA ILE A 210 1.36 12.41 -12.57
C ILE A 210 2.76 12.70 -12.06
N SER A 211 2.83 13.15 -10.81
CA SER A 211 4.09 13.31 -10.08
C SER A 211 4.46 12.01 -9.37
N VAL A 212 5.69 11.52 -9.56
CA VAL A 212 6.20 10.37 -8.81
C VAL A 212 6.89 10.88 -7.55
N ILE A 213 6.31 10.56 -6.40
CA ILE A 213 6.90 10.87 -5.09
C ILE A 213 6.89 9.57 -4.29
N TRP A 214 8.07 9.02 -4.02
CA TRP A 214 8.20 7.85 -3.15
C TRP A 214 7.65 8.18 -1.77
N ASN A 215 7.01 7.21 -1.13
CA ASN A 215 6.51 7.42 0.23
C ASN A 215 7.65 7.65 1.21
N GLY A 216 7.42 8.48 2.20
CA GLY A 216 8.32 8.63 3.34
C GLY A 216 8.41 7.34 4.17
N ILE A 217 9.53 7.14 4.83
CA ILE A 217 9.74 6.03 5.77
C ILE A 217 10.39 6.54 7.07
N ASP A 218 10.25 5.77 8.15
CA ASP A 218 10.89 6.07 9.42
C ASP A 218 12.33 5.58 9.40
N LEU A 219 13.22 6.39 8.81
CA LEU A 219 14.64 6.06 8.65
C LEU A 219 15.41 5.98 9.98
N ASP A 220 14.94 6.69 11.00
CA ASP A 220 15.58 6.68 12.32
C ASP A 220 15.47 5.33 13.02
N ASP A 221 14.39 4.61 12.78
CA ASP A 221 14.18 3.25 13.29
C ASP A 221 15.00 2.22 12.48
N CYS A 222 15.12 2.42 11.17
CA CYS A 222 15.81 1.53 10.25
C CYS A 222 17.31 1.92 10.11
N LYS A 223 18.08 1.81 11.19
CA LYS A 223 19.52 2.10 11.12
C LYS A 223 20.27 1.00 10.36
N PHE A 224 21.24 1.42 9.54
CA PHE A 224 22.13 0.48 8.88
C PHE A 224 22.83 -0.42 9.91
N HIS A 225 22.73 -1.73 9.74
CA HIS A 225 23.36 -2.74 10.57
C HIS A 225 24.41 -3.51 9.77
N GLN A 226 25.68 -3.44 10.20
CA GLN A 226 26.75 -4.23 9.59
C GLN A 226 26.74 -5.64 10.17
N ARG A 227 26.63 -6.64 9.32
CA ARG A 227 26.61 -8.05 9.71
C ARG A 227 28.01 -8.61 9.76
N SER A 228 28.35 -9.26 10.88
CA SER A 228 29.70 -9.84 11.10
C SER A 228 29.76 -11.34 10.80
N ALA A 229 28.63 -12.01 10.74
CA ALA A 229 28.52 -13.44 10.46
C ALA A 229 27.40 -13.68 9.42
N PHE A 230 27.46 -14.80 8.73
CA PHE A 230 26.46 -15.24 7.78
C PHE A 230 25.95 -16.64 8.16
N ASN A 231 24.65 -16.75 8.41
CA ASN A 231 24.01 -17.97 8.89
C ASN A 231 22.95 -18.50 7.94
N SER A 232 22.83 -17.92 6.73
CA SER A 232 21.78 -18.21 5.75
C SER A 232 20.37 -17.98 6.29
N GLU A 233 20.20 -16.90 7.06
CA GLU A 233 18.92 -16.44 7.58
C GLU A 233 18.22 -15.51 6.58
N PHE A 234 17.14 -15.99 5.99
CA PHE A 234 16.31 -15.22 5.09
C PHE A 234 15.09 -14.65 5.81
N VAL A 235 14.66 -13.48 5.41
CA VAL A 235 13.42 -12.86 5.91
C VAL A 235 12.53 -12.40 4.78
N THR A 236 11.23 -12.57 4.95
CA THR A 236 10.21 -11.95 4.10
C THR A 236 9.11 -11.35 4.97
N ILE A 237 8.58 -10.20 4.55
CA ILE A 237 7.51 -9.50 5.26
C ILE A 237 6.28 -9.50 4.34
N ILE A 238 5.18 -10.03 4.85
CA ILE A 238 3.87 -10.03 4.20
C ILE A 238 2.87 -9.34 5.13
N SER A 239 2.10 -8.39 4.63
CA SER A 239 1.04 -7.76 5.43
C SER A 239 -0.20 -8.67 5.56
N SER A 240 -0.40 -9.53 4.58
CA SER A 240 -1.45 -10.54 4.51
C SER A 240 -1.01 -11.64 3.56
N ASP A 241 -1.43 -12.86 3.83
CA ASP A 241 -1.10 -14.03 3.01
C ASP A 241 -2.07 -14.16 1.83
N VAL A 242 -2.04 -13.18 0.92
CA VAL A 242 -2.80 -13.22 -0.34
C VAL A 242 -1.92 -13.70 -1.49
N PRO A 243 -2.49 -14.29 -2.57
CA PRO A 243 -1.73 -14.82 -3.69
C PRO A 243 -0.72 -13.83 -4.27
N MET A 244 -1.06 -12.54 -4.30
CA MET A 244 -0.22 -11.47 -4.79
C MET A 244 1.13 -11.34 -4.04
N LYS A 245 1.21 -11.77 -2.77
CA LYS A 245 2.47 -11.78 -1.99
C LYS A 245 3.43 -12.89 -2.39
N ASN A 246 2.96 -13.84 -3.19
CA ASN A 246 3.76 -14.86 -3.85
C ASN A 246 4.57 -15.77 -2.89
N LEU A 247 4.08 -15.94 -1.65
CA LEU A 247 4.74 -16.76 -0.63
C LEU A 247 4.95 -18.21 -1.09
N LYS A 248 4.03 -18.74 -1.89
CA LYS A 248 4.14 -20.08 -2.45
C LYS A 248 5.44 -20.28 -3.24
N ASN A 249 5.90 -19.31 -4.02
CA ASN A 249 7.14 -19.41 -4.78
C ASN A 249 8.37 -19.32 -3.87
N ILE A 250 8.32 -18.54 -2.81
CA ILE A 250 9.40 -18.49 -1.79
C ILE A 250 9.54 -19.89 -1.14
N LEU A 251 8.43 -20.49 -0.70
CA LEU A 251 8.44 -21.82 -0.09
C LEU A 251 8.94 -22.90 -1.04
N LYS A 252 8.54 -22.86 -2.32
CA LYS A 252 9.05 -23.76 -3.35
C LYS A 252 10.56 -23.58 -3.59
N ALA A 253 11.03 -22.35 -3.66
CA ALA A 253 12.45 -22.06 -3.84
C ALA A 253 13.28 -22.60 -2.68
N LEU A 254 12.80 -22.43 -1.43
CA LEU A 254 13.44 -22.96 -0.23
C LEU A 254 13.46 -24.49 -0.25
N TYR A 255 12.38 -25.15 -0.68
CA TYR A 255 12.32 -26.60 -0.85
C TYR A 255 13.34 -27.10 -1.88
N LEU A 256 13.45 -26.43 -3.03
CA LEU A 256 14.41 -26.79 -4.07
C LEU A 256 15.85 -26.59 -3.57
N LEU A 257 16.11 -25.52 -2.81
CA LEU A 257 17.42 -25.23 -2.19
C LEU A 257 17.81 -26.34 -1.19
N LYS A 258 16.86 -26.77 -0.36
CA LYS A 258 17.05 -27.90 0.57
C LYS A 258 17.42 -29.19 -0.18
N ASN A 259 16.76 -29.49 -1.30
CA ASN A 259 17.05 -30.66 -2.12
C ASN A 259 18.42 -30.58 -2.82
N ASP A 260 18.92 -29.38 -3.09
CA ASP A 260 20.31 -29.16 -3.56
C ASP A 260 21.35 -29.32 -2.42
N GLY A 261 20.93 -29.72 -1.20
CA GLY A 261 21.81 -29.93 -0.05
C GLY A 261 22.28 -28.64 0.62
N LEU A 262 21.62 -27.51 0.37
CA LEU A 262 21.93 -26.21 0.99
C LEU A 262 20.96 -25.93 2.15
N SER A 263 21.53 -25.57 3.30
CA SER A 263 20.74 -25.17 4.46
C SER A 263 20.47 -23.67 4.43
N ALA A 264 19.20 -23.30 4.54
CA ALA A 264 18.77 -21.92 4.73
C ALA A 264 17.53 -21.91 5.62
N ARG A 265 17.38 -20.88 6.44
CA ARG A 265 16.20 -20.66 7.26
C ARG A 265 15.42 -19.45 6.76
N LEU A 266 14.11 -19.49 6.86
CA LEU A 266 13.22 -18.42 6.44
C LEU A 266 12.36 -17.97 7.61
N THR A 267 12.43 -16.70 7.96
CA THR A 267 11.48 -16.05 8.85
C THR A 267 10.43 -15.31 8.03
N ILE A 268 9.15 -15.66 8.21
CA ILE A 268 8.01 -14.99 7.60
C ILE A 268 7.37 -14.09 8.65
N ILE A 269 7.26 -12.80 8.36
CA ILE A 269 6.61 -11.83 9.24
C ILE A 269 5.25 -11.46 8.63
N GLY A 270 4.17 -11.77 9.35
CA GLY A 270 2.79 -11.55 8.93
C GLY A 270 1.91 -12.77 9.18
N ASP A 271 0.61 -12.60 8.93
CA ASP A 271 -0.36 -13.66 9.16
C ASP A 271 -0.31 -14.70 8.04
N LEU A 272 -0.31 -15.99 8.41
CA LEU A 272 -0.28 -17.12 7.49
C LEU A 272 -1.65 -17.79 7.41
N ARG A 273 -2.15 -18.01 6.18
CA ARG A 273 -3.34 -18.82 5.94
C ARG A 273 -3.03 -20.30 6.03
N GLU A 274 -4.03 -21.10 6.40
CA GLU A 274 -3.92 -22.55 6.57
C GLU A 274 -3.37 -23.25 5.31
N VAL A 275 -3.67 -22.74 4.12
CA VAL A 275 -3.15 -23.31 2.86
C VAL A 275 -1.63 -23.26 2.79
N ASN A 276 -1.00 -22.18 3.26
CA ASN A 276 0.45 -22.06 3.25
C ASN A 276 1.11 -22.74 4.45
N LYS A 277 0.44 -22.82 5.61
CA LYS A 277 0.88 -23.65 6.73
C LYS A 277 0.97 -25.12 6.29
N LYS A 278 -0.08 -25.62 5.67
CA LYS A 278 -0.09 -26.97 5.11
C LYS A 278 0.99 -27.17 4.04
N LEU A 279 1.22 -26.18 3.18
CA LEU A 279 2.28 -26.27 2.15
C LEU A 279 3.67 -26.39 2.79
N ILE A 280 3.94 -25.71 3.92
CA ILE A 280 5.20 -25.82 4.67
C ILE A 280 5.38 -27.26 5.18
N GLU A 281 4.32 -27.88 5.73
CA GLU A 281 4.32 -29.26 6.18
C GLU A 281 4.51 -30.24 5.02
N ASP A 282 3.72 -30.11 3.95
CA ASP A 282 3.76 -30.99 2.77
C ASP A 282 5.15 -30.96 2.07
N LEU A 283 5.86 -29.85 2.11
CA LEU A 283 7.22 -29.69 1.59
C LEU A 283 8.30 -30.09 2.61
N GLY A 284 7.92 -30.47 3.84
CA GLY A 284 8.86 -30.84 4.90
C GLY A 284 9.78 -29.69 5.31
N LEU A 285 9.26 -28.47 5.37
CA LEU A 285 10.01 -27.27 5.70
C LEU A 285 9.81 -26.76 7.14
N SER A 286 9.09 -27.51 7.99
CA SER A 286 8.70 -27.07 9.33
C SER A 286 9.91 -26.68 10.22
N ASP A 287 11.05 -27.34 10.06
CA ASP A 287 12.27 -27.03 10.80
C ASP A 287 13.09 -25.85 10.23
N LEU A 288 12.75 -25.40 9.00
CA LEU A 288 13.45 -24.33 8.30
C LEU A 288 12.66 -23.04 8.21
N VAL A 289 11.36 -23.08 8.50
CA VAL A 289 10.46 -21.92 8.37
C VAL A 289 9.93 -21.55 9.75
N SER A 290 10.19 -20.34 10.17
CA SER A 290 9.52 -19.72 11.31
C SER A 290 8.57 -18.63 10.82
N PHE A 291 7.44 -18.47 11.50
CA PHE A 291 6.55 -17.36 11.21
C PHE A 291 6.24 -16.56 12.48
N LYS A 292 6.12 -15.26 12.30
CA LYS A 292 5.78 -14.31 13.35
C LYS A 292 4.54 -13.53 12.89
N PRO A 293 3.53 -13.37 13.75
CA PRO A 293 2.40 -12.51 13.42
C PRO A 293 2.88 -11.07 13.22
N LYS A 294 1.97 -10.16 12.93
CA LYS A 294 2.29 -8.73 12.88
C LYS A 294 2.97 -8.30 14.20
N LEU A 295 4.15 -7.72 14.08
CA LEU A 295 5.01 -7.37 15.21
C LEU A 295 4.99 -5.86 15.48
N PRO A 296 5.26 -5.44 16.72
CA PRO A 296 5.67 -4.07 17.03
C PRO A 296 6.91 -3.67 16.22
N ARG A 297 7.05 -2.38 15.95
CA ARG A 297 8.11 -1.84 15.10
C ARG A 297 9.51 -2.24 15.54
N ASN A 298 9.81 -2.13 16.83
CA ASN A 298 11.11 -2.50 17.40
C ASN A 298 11.45 -3.97 17.17
N GLU A 299 10.51 -4.89 17.40
CA GLU A 299 10.71 -6.31 17.18
C GLU A 299 10.94 -6.65 15.70
N LEU A 300 10.21 -5.96 14.80
CA LEU A 300 10.45 -6.08 13.36
C LEU A 300 11.89 -5.73 13.01
N ILE A 301 12.40 -4.60 13.48
CA ILE A 301 13.77 -4.15 13.21
C ILE A 301 14.80 -5.11 13.81
N GLU A 302 14.56 -5.67 14.99
CA GLU A 302 15.44 -6.70 15.57
C GLU A 302 15.56 -7.92 14.66
N ILE A 303 14.45 -8.40 14.10
CA ILE A 303 14.47 -9.54 13.16
C ILE A 303 15.21 -9.17 11.88
N LEU A 304 14.98 -7.98 11.32
CA LEU A 304 15.70 -7.53 10.13
C LEU A 304 17.21 -7.46 10.39
N ASN A 305 17.62 -6.98 11.55
CA ASN A 305 19.05 -6.91 11.93
C ASN A 305 19.65 -8.29 12.16
N ALA A 306 18.87 -9.27 12.62
CA ALA A 306 19.31 -10.66 12.81
C ALA A 306 19.30 -11.49 11.51
N SER A 307 18.69 -10.97 10.44
CA SER A 307 18.63 -11.64 9.15
C SER A 307 19.83 -11.30 8.26
N ASP A 308 20.12 -12.18 7.31
CA ASP A 308 21.24 -12.01 6.37
C ASP A 308 20.77 -11.49 5.01
N ILE A 309 19.59 -11.91 4.55
CA ILE A 309 19.07 -11.62 3.22
C ILE A 309 17.56 -11.39 3.31
N GLY A 310 17.07 -10.33 2.65
CA GLY A 310 15.66 -10.04 2.50
C GLY A 310 15.08 -10.60 1.20
N ILE A 311 13.84 -11.11 1.22
CA ILE A 311 13.11 -11.53 0.02
C ILE A 311 11.82 -10.72 -0.11
N ALA A 312 11.64 -10.04 -1.25
CA ALA A 312 10.41 -9.35 -1.60
C ALA A 312 9.87 -9.92 -2.92
N ALA A 313 8.91 -10.84 -2.83
CA ALA A 313 8.47 -11.66 -3.95
C ALA A 313 7.11 -11.28 -4.54
N SER A 314 6.43 -10.25 -4.03
CA SER A 314 5.09 -9.88 -4.50
C SER A 314 5.02 -9.74 -6.02
N SER A 315 3.93 -10.20 -6.61
CA SER A 315 3.65 -10.00 -8.04
C SER A 315 3.17 -8.58 -8.35
N TYR A 316 2.74 -7.85 -7.33
CA TYR A 316 2.42 -6.43 -7.44
C TYR A 316 2.56 -5.68 -6.10
N GLU A 317 3.11 -4.47 -6.19
CA GLU A 317 3.19 -3.49 -5.09
C GLU A 317 3.21 -2.07 -5.65
N GLY A 318 2.43 -1.19 -5.05
CA GLY A 318 2.46 0.23 -5.44
C GLY A 318 3.76 0.91 -5.05
N PHE A 319 4.24 0.63 -3.82
CA PHE A 319 5.53 1.09 -3.31
C PHE A 319 6.34 -0.09 -2.77
N GLY A 320 6.01 -0.64 -1.63
CA GLY A 320 6.73 -1.77 -1.02
C GLY A 320 7.53 -1.35 0.20
N PHE A 321 6.84 -0.81 1.21
CA PHE A 321 7.45 -0.46 2.49
C PHE A 321 8.37 -1.55 3.06
N PRO A 322 7.98 -2.85 3.07
CA PRO A 322 8.84 -3.89 3.60
C PRO A 322 10.20 -4.00 2.90
N LEU A 323 10.24 -3.84 1.58
CA LEU A 323 11.49 -3.85 0.82
C LEU A 323 12.38 -2.67 1.21
N VAL A 324 11.79 -1.48 1.31
CA VAL A 324 12.54 -0.27 1.69
C VAL A 324 13.12 -0.40 3.10
N GLU A 325 12.37 -0.99 4.03
CA GLU A 325 12.84 -1.28 5.40
C GLU A 325 14.01 -2.27 5.43
N MET A 326 13.93 -3.36 4.65
CA MET A 326 15.04 -4.30 4.50
C MET A 326 16.31 -3.62 3.97
N ILE A 327 16.19 -2.82 2.91
CA ILE A 327 17.31 -2.07 2.33
C ILE A 327 17.86 -1.06 3.35
N ALA A 328 16.99 -0.33 4.04
CA ALA A 328 17.41 0.69 5.01
C ALA A 328 18.19 0.10 6.19
N THR A 329 17.91 -1.16 6.58
CA THR A 329 18.70 -1.90 7.59
C THR A 329 19.98 -2.53 7.02
N GLY A 330 20.25 -2.36 5.73
CA GLY A 330 21.48 -2.85 5.08
C GLY A 330 21.41 -4.31 4.63
N LEU A 331 20.20 -4.89 4.49
CA LEU A 331 20.06 -6.23 3.95
C LEU A 331 20.32 -6.24 2.43
N PRO A 332 21.17 -7.13 1.91
CA PRO A 332 21.07 -7.59 0.54
C PRO A 332 19.68 -8.13 0.28
N VAL A 333 19.06 -7.79 -0.84
CA VAL A 333 17.68 -8.22 -1.11
C VAL A 333 17.58 -9.03 -2.41
N ILE A 334 16.62 -9.96 -2.44
CA ILE A 334 16.18 -10.64 -3.66
C ILE A 334 14.76 -10.17 -3.92
N VAL A 335 14.52 -9.58 -5.08
CA VAL A 335 13.24 -8.96 -5.41
C VAL A 335 12.65 -9.53 -6.69
N SER A 336 11.33 -9.59 -6.78
CA SER A 336 10.67 -9.95 -8.04
C SER A 336 10.90 -8.89 -9.12
N ASP A 337 10.78 -9.30 -10.38
CA ASP A 337 10.86 -8.42 -11.56
C ASP A 337 9.61 -7.54 -11.74
N LYS A 338 8.70 -7.50 -10.77
CA LYS A 338 7.38 -6.87 -10.89
C LYS A 338 7.29 -5.54 -10.15
N ALA A 339 6.38 -4.72 -10.66
CA ALA A 339 5.92 -3.48 -10.04
C ALA A 339 7.05 -2.53 -9.61
N SER A 340 7.00 -1.99 -8.41
CA SER A 340 7.98 -1.02 -7.88
C SER A 340 9.32 -1.64 -7.44
N PHE A 341 9.42 -2.96 -7.32
CA PHE A 341 10.56 -3.60 -6.68
C PHE A 341 11.90 -3.38 -7.40
N PRO A 342 12.02 -3.55 -8.74
CA PRO A 342 13.28 -3.24 -9.42
C PRO A 342 13.70 -1.77 -9.28
N GLU A 343 12.72 -0.85 -9.29
CA GLU A 343 12.95 0.58 -9.09
C GLU A 343 13.49 0.87 -7.69
N LEU A 344 12.92 0.25 -6.65
CA LEU A 344 13.30 0.48 -5.26
C LEU A 344 14.60 -0.22 -4.88
N ALA A 345 14.81 -1.44 -5.35
CA ALA A 345 16.03 -2.20 -5.06
C ALA A 345 17.26 -1.55 -5.71
N GLY A 346 17.15 -1.11 -6.99
CA GLY A 346 18.31 -0.64 -7.74
C GLY A 346 19.44 -1.66 -7.68
N ASP A 347 20.64 -1.20 -7.39
CA ASP A 347 21.84 -2.05 -7.29
C ASP A 347 21.98 -2.76 -5.92
N ALA A 348 21.03 -2.60 -5.01
CA ALA A 348 21.04 -3.23 -3.68
C ALA A 348 20.52 -4.68 -3.68
N GLY A 349 20.04 -5.20 -4.81
CA GLY A 349 19.40 -6.51 -4.85
C GLY A 349 19.56 -7.27 -6.15
N LEU A 350 19.32 -8.57 -6.06
CA LEU A 350 19.16 -9.46 -7.22
C LEU A 350 17.71 -9.51 -7.64
N ILE A 351 17.45 -9.46 -8.95
CA ILE A 351 16.10 -9.55 -9.51
C ILE A 351 15.87 -11.00 -9.95
N PHE A 352 14.70 -11.56 -9.62
CA PHE A 352 14.25 -12.86 -10.10
C PHE A 352 12.91 -12.75 -10.82
N SER A 353 12.64 -13.67 -11.75
CA SER A 353 11.34 -13.78 -12.41
C SER A 353 10.28 -14.25 -11.43
N SER A 354 9.25 -13.44 -11.17
CA SER A 354 8.29 -13.65 -10.08
C SER A 354 7.53 -14.98 -10.18
N ASP A 355 7.42 -15.54 -11.39
CA ASP A 355 6.68 -16.77 -11.65
C ASP A 355 7.58 -18.03 -11.63
N ASP A 356 8.89 -17.85 -11.38
CA ASP A 356 9.89 -18.90 -11.41
C ASP A 356 10.58 -19.13 -10.05
N ALA A 357 10.15 -20.19 -9.34
CA ALA A 357 10.77 -20.60 -8.08
C ALA A 357 12.21 -21.13 -8.25
N ASN A 358 12.59 -21.62 -9.46
CA ASN A 358 13.96 -22.04 -9.71
C ASN A 358 14.90 -20.83 -9.85
N ASP A 359 14.45 -19.76 -10.53
CA ASP A 359 15.24 -18.55 -10.61
C ASP A 359 15.44 -17.95 -9.23
N LEU A 360 14.39 -17.86 -8.38
CA LEU A 360 14.53 -17.44 -7.00
C LEU A 360 15.52 -18.32 -6.22
N LYS A 361 15.43 -19.65 -6.38
CA LYS A 361 16.37 -20.58 -5.75
C LYS A 361 17.81 -20.31 -6.19
N GLU A 362 18.07 -20.07 -7.48
CA GLU A 362 19.44 -19.77 -7.96
C GLU A 362 19.95 -18.45 -7.38
N LYS A 363 19.12 -17.39 -7.24
CA LYS A 363 19.50 -16.14 -6.57
C LYS A 363 19.81 -16.36 -5.08
N MET A 364 19.00 -17.17 -4.38
CA MET A 364 19.28 -17.55 -2.99
C MET A 364 20.64 -18.29 -2.88
N LYS A 365 20.87 -19.28 -3.75
CA LYS A 365 22.10 -20.07 -3.80
C LYS A 365 23.33 -19.21 -4.13
N GLU A 366 23.19 -18.25 -5.04
CA GLU A 366 24.23 -17.30 -5.38
C GLU A 366 24.65 -16.49 -4.16
N LEU A 367 23.70 -15.93 -3.42
CA LEU A 367 23.98 -15.17 -2.21
C LEU A 367 24.52 -16.06 -1.06
N ILE A 368 24.12 -17.31 -0.94
CA ILE A 368 24.69 -18.24 0.04
C ILE A 368 26.17 -18.48 -0.23
N LYS A 369 26.57 -18.69 -1.49
CA LYS A 369 27.91 -19.10 -1.86
C LYS A 369 28.89 -17.95 -2.08
N ASN A 370 28.41 -16.77 -2.43
CA ASN A 370 29.24 -15.65 -2.84
C ASN A 370 29.29 -14.55 -1.76
N HIS A 371 30.30 -14.62 -0.90
CA HIS A 371 30.52 -13.62 0.16
C HIS A 371 30.77 -12.22 -0.41
N ALA A 372 31.61 -12.10 -1.45
CA ALA A 372 31.93 -10.80 -2.04
C ALA A 372 30.69 -10.09 -2.60
N LEU A 373 29.78 -10.86 -3.25
CA LEU A 373 28.52 -10.32 -3.74
C LEU A 373 27.59 -9.86 -2.61
N ARG A 374 27.55 -10.61 -1.49
CA ARG A 374 26.77 -10.16 -0.32
C ARG A 374 27.29 -8.85 0.24
N GLU A 375 28.63 -8.70 0.37
CA GLU A 375 29.22 -7.46 0.83
C GLU A 375 28.95 -6.29 -0.12
N GLU A 376 29.06 -6.53 -1.43
CA GLU A 376 28.76 -5.56 -2.46
C GLU A 376 27.31 -5.08 -2.33
N LEU A 377 26.33 -6.01 -2.29
CA LEU A 377 24.92 -5.67 -2.18
C LEU A 377 24.57 -4.98 -0.84
N ALA A 378 25.21 -5.38 0.27
CA ALA A 378 25.04 -4.69 1.56
C ALA A 378 25.56 -3.25 1.51
N ASN A 379 26.70 -3.01 0.85
CA ASN A 379 27.22 -1.67 0.62
C ASN A 379 26.30 -0.85 -0.30
N ASN A 380 25.76 -1.49 -1.34
CA ASN A 380 24.78 -0.87 -2.22
C ASN A 380 23.47 -0.54 -1.48
N SER A 381 23.03 -1.40 -0.53
CA SER A 381 21.89 -1.11 0.36
C SER A 381 22.14 0.14 1.21
N LYS A 382 23.37 0.33 1.71
CA LYS A 382 23.75 1.55 2.43
C LYS A 382 23.62 2.80 1.56
N ILE A 383 24.13 2.73 0.33
CA ILE A 383 24.04 3.85 -0.63
C ILE A 383 22.58 4.09 -1.02
N ARG A 384 21.83 3.01 -1.26
CA ARG A 384 20.42 3.07 -1.65
C ARG A 384 19.54 3.68 -0.58
N ARG A 385 19.85 3.42 0.70
CA ARG A 385 19.18 4.03 1.85
C ARG A 385 19.15 5.55 1.77
N ASP A 386 20.23 6.16 1.30
CA ASP A 386 20.35 7.63 1.20
C ASP A 386 19.42 8.23 0.11
N ALA A 387 18.89 7.41 -0.78
CA ALA A 387 17.88 7.84 -1.75
C ALA A 387 16.45 7.82 -1.17
N PHE A 388 16.24 7.15 -0.04
CA PHE A 388 14.97 7.18 0.68
C PHE A 388 14.96 8.37 1.64
N PHE A 389 13.77 8.83 1.98
CA PHE A 389 13.60 10.01 2.83
C PHE A 389 12.46 9.80 3.84
N GLY A 390 12.49 10.61 4.89
CA GLY A 390 11.46 10.64 5.92
C GLY A 390 10.18 11.33 5.48
N TRP A 391 9.17 11.23 6.32
CA TRP A 391 7.88 11.86 6.07
C TRP A 391 7.94 13.39 6.05
N ASP A 392 8.90 14.00 6.74
CA ASP A 392 9.10 15.47 6.71
C ASP A 392 9.55 15.95 5.33
N GLU A 393 10.43 15.18 4.64
CA GLU A 393 10.80 15.51 3.27
C GLU A 393 9.67 15.20 2.28
N TYR A 394 8.92 14.13 2.55
CA TYR A 394 7.70 13.84 1.80
C TYR A 394 6.72 15.02 1.85
N ALA A 395 6.49 15.58 3.05
CA ALA A 395 5.63 16.74 3.24
C ALA A 395 6.11 17.94 2.41
N LYS A 396 7.41 18.24 2.38
CA LYS A 396 7.97 19.31 1.55
C LYS A 396 7.69 19.11 0.06
N LYS A 397 7.82 17.87 -0.44
CA LYS A 397 7.48 17.56 -1.84
C LYS A 397 5.99 17.73 -2.13
N LEU A 398 5.12 17.47 -1.15
CA LEU A 398 3.68 17.78 -1.25
C LEU A 398 3.42 19.28 -1.25
N GLU A 399 4.12 20.03 -0.42
CA GLU A 399 4.02 21.49 -0.32
C GLU A 399 4.30 22.14 -1.68
N ASP A 400 5.34 21.69 -2.40
CA ASP A 400 5.66 22.19 -3.73
C ASP A 400 4.49 21.98 -4.72
N LEU A 401 3.86 20.80 -4.70
CA LEU A 401 2.68 20.52 -5.51
C LEU A 401 1.44 21.32 -5.09
N PHE A 402 1.27 21.56 -3.80
CA PHE A 402 0.15 22.37 -3.30
C PHE A 402 0.31 23.83 -3.75
N GLU A 403 1.53 24.37 -3.76
CA GLU A 403 1.79 25.70 -4.28
C GLU A 403 1.50 25.83 -5.78
N GLU A 404 1.87 24.82 -6.58
CA GLU A 404 1.51 24.77 -8.00
C GLU A 404 -0.01 24.85 -8.22
N ILE A 405 -0.78 24.08 -7.46
CA ILE A 405 -2.24 24.05 -7.54
C ILE A 405 -2.85 25.40 -7.12
N ILE A 406 -2.38 25.96 -5.99
CA ILE A 406 -2.91 27.22 -5.43
C ILE A 406 -2.59 28.39 -6.36
N SER A 407 -1.40 28.42 -6.98
CA SER A 407 -0.99 29.48 -7.90
C SER A 407 -1.67 29.41 -9.27
N GLY A 408 -2.36 28.29 -9.56
CA GLY A 408 -3.02 28.08 -10.85
C GLY A 408 -2.05 27.77 -12.01
N ASN A 409 -0.80 27.42 -11.72
CA ASN A 409 0.23 27.06 -12.69
C ASN A 409 0.09 25.61 -13.20
N VAL A 410 -1.11 25.02 -13.11
CA VAL A 410 -1.40 23.64 -13.49
C VAL A 410 -2.51 23.56 -14.53
#